data_d7d5ad5a069f102eabf3b08f926b2981
#
_entry.id   d7d5ad5a069f102eabf3b08f926b2981
#
_cell.length_a   1.000
_cell.length_b   1.000
_cell.length_c   1.000
_cell.angle_alpha   90.00
_cell.angle_beta   90.00
_cell.angle_gamma   90.00
#
_symmetry.space_group_name_H-M   'P 1'
#
loop_
_entity.id
_entity.type
_entity.pdbx_description
1 polymer ?
#
loop_
_entity_poly.entity_id
_entity_poly.type
_entity_poly.pdbx_seq_one_letter_code
_entity_poly.pdbx_strand_id
1 'polypeptide(L)'
;MKPKAQVEYRAIADLKELPGNPRTIKKDQFEKLKQSIKDNADYFEARPIILSDRTGELVILAGNQRYKAAKAIGLKEVPTILLPNLTEEREKEIIIRDNVENGEWDFDILANEWNEEELDAWGVDLPRPKTYEDGTMSRDFIVMPTTVIDSRRPQWQERKSIWKRRIQSEKGRKAGLIGFSGLLSKDGYTSIFDPVLAECMYKWFGIPNGTVLDPFAGGSVRGIVAGWLGMKYFGNDLSAEQIEENRKQAEQNKDILLEMPKWSIGDSANIDQIIKDEAPTDKFDMIMSCPPYADLEVYSDNPADISNMPYEQFLETYRKIIKASCAHLKDNRFAVFVVGEVRDKSFKYRGFVYDTIKAFEDAGMTYYNHAVLVNDANCGLRVRGHMRSRKLVHAHQDALVFAKGNPDGEQYEQLDEKELLKEMNETRRLVPENEEVLIFTNAQSNEALRENFEEIGGAQ
;
A
#
# COMPACT_ATOMS: atom_id res chain seq x y z
N MET A 1 -49.58 15.29 5.72
CA MET A 1 -49.08 14.34 6.75
C MET A 1 -48.22 13.32 6.02
N LYS A 2 -46.95 13.16 6.41
CA LYS A 2 -46.14 12.05 5.90
C LYS A 2 -46.76 10.73 6.44
N PRO A 3 -46.91 9.67 5.63
CA PRO A 3 -47.43 8.39 6.12
C PRO A 3 -46.56 7.91 7.27
N LYS A 4 -47.18 7.48 8.37
CA LYS A 4 -46.46 6.86 9.49
C LYS A 4 -45.97 5.48 9.01
N ALA A 5 -44.65 5.24 9.13
CA ALA A 5 -44.09 3.94 8.90
C ALA A 5 -44.77 2.91 9.86
N GLN A 6 -45.34 1.84 9.32
CA GLN A 6 -45.98 0.78 10.09
C GLN A 6 -45.08 -0.44 10.12
N VAL A 7 -44.99 -1.09 11.28
CA VAL A 7 -44.29 -2.37 11.41
C VAL A 7 -45.17 -3.46 10.85
N GLU A 8 -44.66 -4.25 9.93
CA GLU A 8 -45.28 -5.40 9.34
C GLU A 8 -44.38 -6.62 9.48
N TYR A 9 -44.98 -7.76 9.82
CA TYR A 9 -44.25 -9.03 9.82
C TYR A 9 -44.16 -9.58 8.40
N ARG A 10 -42.96 -9.91 7.96
CA ARG A 10 -42.68 -10.51 6.65
C ARG A 10 -41.90 -11.79 6.77
N ALA A 11 -42.14 -12.72 5.87
CA ALA A 11 -41.41 -13.97 5.83
C ALA A 11 -39.91 -13.72 5.56
N ILE A 12 -39.05 -14.35 6.31
CA ILE A 12 -37.57 -14.24 6.16
C ILE A 12 -37.13 -14.61 4.73
N ALA A 13 -37.85 -15.56 4.10
CA ALA A 13 -37.53 -16.03 2.76
C ALA A 13 -37.72 -14.97 1.66
N ASP A 14 -38.56 -13.95 1.91
CA ASP A 14 -38.86 -12.88 0.95
C ASP A 14 -37.84 -11.74 1.00
N LEU A 15 -36.98 -11.72 2.01
CA LEU A 15 -36.04 -10.66 2.24
C LEU A 15 -34.66 -10.96 1.62
N LYS A 16 -34.05 -9.95 1.02
CA LYS A 16 -32.70 -10.03 0.44
C LYS A 16 -31.70 -9.28 1.28
N GLU A 17 -30.57 -9.93 1.57
CA GLU A 17 -29.44 -9.28 2.22
C GLU A 17 -28.84 -8.22 1.30
N LEU A 18 -28.38 -7.12 1.86
CA LEU A 18 -27.67 -6.08 1.11
C LEU A 18 -26.33 -6.64 0.62
N PRO A 19 -26.09 -6.68 -0.71
CA PRO A 19 -24.77 -6.97 -1.24
C PRO A 19 -23.75 -5.89 -0.77
N GLY A 20 -22.54 -6.30 -0.39
CA GLY A 20 -21.52 -5.34 0.01
C GLY A 20 -21.79 -4.59 1.32
N ASN A 21 -22.53 -5.19 2.26
CA ASN A 21 -22.76 -4.56 3.57
C ASN A 21 -21.44 -4.29 4.31
N PRO A 22 -21.07 -3.02 4.59
CA PRO A 22 -19.77 -2.65 5.14
C PRO A 22 -19.61 -3.00 6.62
N ARG A 23 -20.56 -3.73 7.21
CA ARG A 23 -20.58 -4.00 8.64
C ARG A 23 -20.41 -5.46 8.98
N THR A 24 -19.46 -5.74 9.88
CA THR A 24 -19.18 -7.06 10.44
C THR A 24 -19.60 -7.15 11.92
N ILE A 25 -19.78 -8.37 12.43
CA ILE A 25 -20.06 -8.64 13.84
C ILE A 25 -19.17 -9.79 14.34
N LYS A 26 -18.59 -9.65 15.52
CA LYS A 26 -17.78 -10.71 16.15
C LYS A 26 -18.67 -11.88 16.56
N LYS A 27 -18.12 -13.09 16.53
CA LYS A 27 -18.87 -14.32 16.78
C LYS A 27 -19.55 -14.35 18.16
N ASP A 28 -18.88 -13.87 19.18
CA ASP A 28 -19.41 -13.76 20.56
C ASP A 28 -20.57 -12.74 20.64
N GLN A 29 -20.47 -11.62 19.97
CA GLN A 29 -21.52 -10.61 19.87
C GLN A 29 -22.74 -11.15 19.08
N PHE A 30 -22.48 -11.94 18.04
CA PHE A 30 -23.56 -12.56 17.26
C PHE A 30 -24.33 -13.59 18.10
N GLU A 31 -23.68 -14.40 18.95
CA GLU A 31 -24.33 -15.33 19.87
C GLU A 31 -25.17 -14.57 20.91
N LYS A 32 -24.67 -13.46 21.44
CA LYS A 32 -25.45 -12.58 22.34
C LYS A 32 -26.68 -11.99 21.66
N LEU A 33 -26.55 -11.57 20.41
CA LEU A 33 -27.65 -11.04 19.62
C LEU A 33 -28.73 -12.11 19.39
N LYS A 34 -28.36 -13.35 19.05
CA LYS A 34 -29.30 -14.49 18.93
C LYS A 34 -30.07 -14.73 20.23
N GLN A 35 -29.36 -14.72 21.36
CA GLN A 35 -29.99 -14.90 22.67
C GLN A 35 -30.92 -13.72 22.99
N SER A 36 -30.48 -12.49 22.73
CA SER A 36 -31.33 -11.30 22.95
C SER A 36 -32.63 -11.33 22.16
N ILE A 37 -32.62 -11.78 20.90
CA ILE A 37 -33.83 -11.90 20.09
C ILE A 37 -34.78 -12.96 20.65
N LYS A 38 -34.23 -14.05 21.22
CA LYS A 38 -35.07 -15.10 21.85
C LYS A 38 -35.72 -14.63 23.15
N ASP A 39 -34.97 -13.89 23.97
CA ASP A 39 -35.40 -13.49 25.32
C ASP A 39 -36.28 -12.24 25.32
N ASN A 40 -36.16 -11.39 24.28
CA ASN A 40 -36.81 -10.08 24.22
C ASN A 40 -37.46 -9.87 22.83
N ALA A 41 -38.50 -10.61 22.53
CA ALA A 41 -39.19 -10.52 21.25
C ALA A 41 -39.87 -9.17 21.03
N ASP A 42 -40.39 -8.55 22.08
CA ASP A 42 -40.97 -7.21 22.10
C ASP A 42 -39.93 -6.13 21.76
N TYR A 43 -38.70 -6.28 22.26
CA TYR A 43 -37.61 -5.37 21.92
C TYR A 43 -37.15 -5.53 20.46
N PHE A 44 -37.23 -6.74 19.90
CA PHE A 44 -36.98 -6.96 18.49
C PHE A 44 -38.04 -6.27 17.61
N GLU A 45 -39.31 -6.32 18.03
CA GLU A 45 -40.39 -5.62 17.34
C GLU A 45 -40.22 -4.08 17.38
N ALA A 46 -39.72 -3.54 18.51
CA ALA A 46 -39.39 -2.12 18.65
C ALA A 46 -38.19 -1.66 17.78
N ARG A 47 -37.39 -2.60 17.28
CA ARG A 47 -36.24 -2.35 16.37
C ARG A 47 -36.38 -3.14 15.07
N PRO A 48 -37.38 -2.84 14.23
CA PRO A 48 -37.68 -3.60 13.03
C PRO A 48 -36.55 -3.52 11.99
N ILE A 49 -36.57 -4.45 11.05
CA ILE A 49 -35.67 -4.45 9.89
C ILE A 49 -36.19 -3.43 8.87
N ILE A 50 -35.35 -2.56 8.36
CA ILE A 50 -35.72 -1.55 7.38
C ILE A 50 -35.46 -2.07 5.98
N LEU A 51 -36.46 -1.96 5.11
CA LEU A 51 -36.45 -2.49 3.76
C LEU A 51 -36.63 -1.39 2.72
N SER A 52 -36.09 -1.65 1.51
CA SER A 52 -36.40 -0.93 0.29
C SER A 52 -36.92 -1.90 -0.77
N ASP A 53 -37.80 -1.40 -1.65
CA ASP A 53 -38.35 -2.13 -2.82
C ASP A 53 -37.82 -1.54 -4.15
N ARG A 54 -36.87 -0.65 -4.13
CA ARG A 54 -36.37 0.08 -5.31
C ARG A 54 -35.95 -0.84 -6.46
N THR A 55 -35.37 -1.98 -6.16
CA THR A 55 -34.87 -2.95 -7.17
C THR A 55 -35.94 -3.95 -7.61
N GLY A 56 -37.16 -3.85 -7.09
CA GLY A 56 -38.23 -4.84 -7.28
C GLY A 56 -38.16 -6.03 -6.33
N GLU A 57 -37.13 -6.08 -5.45
CA GLU A 57 -36.99 -7.04 -4.37
C GLU A 57 -36.99 -6.31 -3.03
N LEU A 58 -37.30 -7.00 -1.94
CA LEU A 58 -37.25 -6.44 -0.58
C LEU A 58 -35.84 -6.51 -0.02
N VAL A 59 -35.03 -5.47 -0.27
CA VAL A 59 -33.65 -5.41 0.15
C VAL A 59 -33.53 -4.80 1.56
N ILE A 60 -32.74 -5.42 2.41
CA ILE A 60 -32.51 -4.99 3.79
C ILE A 60 -31.50 -3.84 3.80
N LEU A 61 -31.94 -2.63 4.11
CA LEU A 61 -31.07 -1.45 4.30
C LEU A 61 -30.43 -1.41 5.70
N ALA A 62 -31.25 -1.73 6.74
CA ALA A 62 -30.79 -1.72 8.14
C ALA A 62 -31.31 -2.94 8.90
N GLY A 63 -30.49 -3.45 9.84
CA GLY A 63 -30.84 -4.63 10.62
C GLY A 63 -30.34 -5.96 10.03
N ASN A 64 -29.38 -5.96 9.14
CA ASN A 64 -28.80 -7.19 8.52
C ASN A 64 -28.34 -8.22 9.56
N GLN A 65 -27.71 -7.78 10.66
CA GLN A 65 -27.27 -8.70 11.72
C GLN A 65 -28.45 -9.31 12.50
N ARG A 66 -29.52 -8.53 12.72
CA ARG A 66 -30.76 -9.03 13.33
C ARG A 66 -31.46 -10.03 12.42
N TYR A 67 -31.51 -9.77 11.12
CA TYR A 67 -31.99 -10.73 10.12
C TYR A 67 -31.20 -12.04 10.15
N LYS A 68 -29.87 -11.98 10.13
CA LYS A 68 -29.02 -13.17 10.19
C LYS A 68 -29.21 -13.95 11.50
N ALA A 69 -29.33 -13.25 12.62
CA ALA A 69 -29.58 -13.86 13.91
C ALA A 69 -30.96 -14.52 13.97
N ALA A 70 -32.02 -13.84 13.49
CA ALA A 70 -33.38 -14.36 13.42
C ALA A 70 -33.45 -15.62 12.53
N LYS A 71 -32.80 -15.61 11.38
CA LYS A 71 -32.67 -16.76 10.48
C LYS A 71 -31.93 -17.93 11.15
N ALA A 72 -30.84 -17.65 11.87
CA ALA A 72 -30.05 -18.66 12.57
C ALA A 72 -30.79 -19.33 13.73
N ILE A 73 -31.72 -18.63 14.38
CA ILE A 73 -32.57 -19.19 15.45
C ILE A 73 -33.87 -19.80 14.94
N GLY A 74 -34.11 -19.78 13.60
CA GLY A 74 -35.23 -20.47 12.97
C GLY A 74 -36.56 -19.72 12.96
N LEU A 75 -36.56 -18.39 13.13
CA LEU A 75 -37.77 -17.59 12.96
C LEU A 75 -38.22 -17.67 11.50
N LYS A 76 -39.56 -17.71 11.31
CA LYS A 76 -40.16 -17.72 9.96
C LYS A 76 -40.46 -16.32 9.46
N GLU A 77 -40.81 -15.42 10.36
CA GLU A 77 -41.17 -14.03 10.07
C GLU A 77 -40.39 -13.09 10.98
N VAL A 78 -40.22 -11.85 10.53
CA VAL A 78 -39.49 -10.80 11.25
C VAL A 78 -40.23 -9.47 11.13
N PRO A 79 -40.18 -8.61 12.15
CA PRO A 79 -40.76 -7.27 12.09
C PRO A 79 -39.96 -6.39 11.12
N THR A 80 -40.68 -5.75 10.21
CA THR A 80 -40.10 -4.94 9.12
C THR A 80 -40.79 -3.61 8.96
N ILE A 81 -40.10 -2.61 8.43
CA ILE A 81 -40.66 -1.37 7.91
C ILE A 81 -40.19 -1.21 6.48
N LEU A 82 -41.14 -1.08 5.55
CA LEU A 82 -40.79 -0.78 4.15
C LEU A 82 -40.76 0.73 3.95
N LEU A 83 -39.69 1.21 3.35
CA LEU A 83 -39.51 2.58 2.86
C LEU A 83 -39.64 2.55 1.32
N PRO A 84 -40.79 2.89 0.78
CA PRO A 84 -41.03 2.79 -0.67
C PRO A 84 -40.45 3.99 -1.40
N ASN A 85 -40.14 3.80 -2.70
CA ASN A 85 -39.73 4.87 -3.63
C ASN A 85 -38.46 5.61 -3.22
N LEU A 86 -37.50 4.92 -2.62
CA LEU A 86 -36.19 5.48 -2.32
C LEU A 86 -35.36 5.68 -3.60
N THR A 87 -34.48 6.72 -3.60
CA THR A 87 -33.39 6.81 -4.57
C THR A 87 -32.19 6.00 -4.08
N GLU A 88 -31.24 5.72 -4.97
CA GLU A 88 -30.04 4.98 -4.61
C GLU A 88 -29.19 5.74 -3.56
N GLU A 89 -29.08 7.06 -3.72
CA GLU A 89 -28.37 7.94 -2.78
C GLU A 89 -29.03 7.90 -1.40
N ARG A 90 -30.38 7.88 -1.36
CA ARG A 90 -31.10 7.82 -0.08
C ARG A 90 -30.97 6.45 0.60
N GLU A 91 -30.91 5.37 -0.17
CA GLU A 91 -30.61 4.04 0.38
C GLU A 91 -29.21 4.02 1.01
N LYS A 92 -28.19 4.53 0.29
CA LYS A 92 -26.81 4.63 0.79
C LYS A 92 -26.74 5.44 2.07
N GLU A 93 -27.37 6.61 2.10
CA GLU A 93 -27.43 7.45 3.31
C GLU A 93 -28.05 6.72 4.51
N ILE A 94 -29.16 6.00 4.31
CA ILE A 94 -29.84 5.25 5.40
C ILE A 94 -28.95 4.14 5.93
N ILE A 95 -28.28 3.39 5.03
CA ILE A 95 -27.37 2.30 5.41
C ILE A 95 -26.25 2.82 6.32
N ILE A 96 -25.67 3.96 5.97
CA ILE A 96 -24.57 4.54 6.75
C ILE A 96 -25.10 5.11 8.07
N ARG A 97 -26.13 5.95 8.06
CA ARG A 97 -26.67 6.58 9.28
C ARG A 97 -27.17 5.58 10.33
N ASP A 98 -27.78 4.45 9.91
CA ASP A 98 -28.21 3.41 10.86
C ASP A 98 -27.02 2.72 11.55
N ASN A 99 -25.84 2.82 10.98
CA ASN A 99 -24.65 2.10 11.41
C ASN A 99 -23.63 2.97 12.16
N VAL A 100 -23.79 4.32 12.20
CA VAL A 100 -22.81 5.25 12.79
C VAL A 100 -22.56 4.98 14.29
N GLU A 101 -23.58 4.60 15.06
CA GLU A 101 -23.46 4.49 16.52
C GLU A 101 -23.06 3.11 17.06
N ASN A 102 -22.98 2.04 16.22
CA ASN A 102 -22.84 0.69 16.76
C ASN A 102 -22.08 -0.27 15.85
N GLY A 103 -20.85 -0.64 16.15
CA GLY A 103 -20.06 -1.72 15.52
C GLY A 103 -18.75 -1.26 14.89
N GLU A 104 -18.03 -2.20 14.29
CA GLU A 104 -16.80 -1.93 13.56
C GLU A 104 -17.12 -1.78 12.07
N TRP A 105 -16.50 -0.77 11.43
CA TRP A 105 -16.61 -0.55 10.00
C TRP A 105 -15.60 -1.40 9.24
N ASP A 106 -16.00 -1.93 8.11
CA ASP A 106 -15.09 -2.43 7.11
C ASP A 106 -14.67 -1.25 6.21
N PHE A 107 -13.55 -0.62 6.56
CA PHE A 107 -13.07 0.57 5.86
C PHE A 107 -12.63 0.27 4.43
N ASP A 108 -12.30 -1.00 4.09
CA ASP A 108 -11.97 -1.37 2.71
C ASP A 108 -13.23 -1.33 1.83
N ILE A 109 -14.38 -1.76 2.34
CA ILE A 109 -15.66 -1.65 1.63
C ILE A 109 -16.08 -0.18 1.52
N LEU A 110 -15.98 0.59 2.60
CA LEU A 110 -16.33 2.01 2.58
C LEU A 110 -15.49 2.79 1.57
N ALA A 111 -14.17 2.57 1.52
CA ALA A 111 -13.28 3.25 0.59
C ALA A 111 -13.52 2.90 -0.89
N ASN A 112 -14.04 1.70 -1.18
CA ASN A 112 -14.22 1.25 -2.56
C ASN A 112 -15.61 1.55 -3.13
N GLU A 113 -16.64 1.66 -2.28
CA GLU A 113 -18.03 1.75 -2.72
C GLU A 113 -18.74 3.05 -2.34
N TRP A 114 -18.08 3.92 -1.53
CA TRP A 114 -18.72 5.09 -0.94
C TRP A 114 -17.87 6.35 -1.08
N ASN A 115 -18.55 7.51 -1.23
CA ASN A 115 -17.88 8.80 -1.30
C ASN A 115 -17.50 9.31 0.10
N GLU A 116 -16.26 9.75 0.30
CA GLU A 116 -15.73 10.19 1.59
C GLU A 116 -16.46 11.41 2.15
N GLU A 117 -16.78 12.40 1.30
CA GLU A 117 -17.51 13.61 1.69
C GLU A 117 -18.94 13.29 2.17
N GLU A 118 -19.58 12.32 1.52
CA GLU A 118 -20.91 11.86 1.92
C GLU A 118 -20.86 11.08 3.23
N LEU A 119 -19.85 10.22 3.43
CA LEU A 119 -19.65 9.47 4.66
C LEU A 119 -19.44 10.42 5.85
N ASP A 120 -18.64 11.45 5.68
CA ASP A 120 -18.42 12.49 6.71
C ASP A 120 -19.70 13.26 7.01
N ALA A 121 -20.43 13.70 5.98
CA ALA A 121 -21.70 14.40 6.13
C ALA A 121 -22.77 13.53 6.82
N TRP A 122 -22.68 12.21 6.72
CA TRP A 122 -23.58 11.26 7.37
C TRP A 122 -23.12 10.82 8.75
N GLY A 123 -21.95 11.32 9.24
CA GLY A 123 -21.44 11.14 10.59
C GLY A 123 -20.66 9.84 10.78
N VAL A 124 -20.11 9.25 9.73
CA VAL A 124 -19.11 8.21 9.88
C VAL A 124 -17.82 8.88 10.36
N ASP A 125 -17.34 8.47 11.51
CA ASP A 125 -16.02 8.86 11.99
C ASP A 125 -14.98 8.08 11.17
N LEU A 126 -14.67 8.65 10.00
CA LEU A 126 -13.60 8.12 9.17
C LEU A 126 -12.30 8.26 9.96
N PRO A 127 -11.40 7.27 9.92
CA PRO A 127 -10.09 7.42 10.52
C PRO A 127 -9.38 8.58 9.82
N ARG A 128 -9.61 9.78 10.35
CA ARG A 128 -8.82 10.95 9.96
C ARG A 128 -7.46 10.81 10.62
N PRO A 129 -6.39 11.25 9.95
CA PRO A 129 -5.13 11.43 10.65
C PRO A 129 -5.46 12.24 11.88
N LYS A 130 -5.28 11.67 13.05
CA LYS A 130 -5.14 12.52 14.22
C LYS A 130 -4.02 13.46 13.84
N THR A 131 -4.34 14.74 13.71
CA THR A 131 -3.32 15.79 13.68
C THR A 131 -2.50 15.55 14.94
N TYR A 132 -1.42 14.79 14.76
CA TYR A 132 -0.43 14.70 15.82
C TYR A 132 0.16 16.10 15.92
N GLU A 133 -0.30 16.85 16.89
CA GLU A 133 0.35 18.07 17.38
C GLU A 133 1.69 17.70 18.01
N ASP A 134 2.40 16.71 17.53
CA ASP A 134 3.67 16.35 18.12
C ASP A 134 4.68 15.86 17.10
N GLY A 135 5.74 16.63 17.04
CA GLY A 135 7.07 16.23 16.64
C GLY A 135 7.32 16.31 15.14
N THR A 136 8.21 17.19 14.79
CA THR A 136 8.88 17.34 13.49
C THR A 136 9.28 16.01 12.84
N MET A 137 9.59 14.98 13.63
CA MET A 137 10.10 13.70 13.15
C MET A 137 9.10 12.88 12.29
N SER A 138 7.82 12.83 12.61
CA SER A 138 6.86 12.07 11.79
C SER A 138 6.49 12.80 10.50
N ARG A 139 6.62 14.12 10.47
CA ARG A 139 6.46 14.93 9.25
C ARG A 139 7.62 14.70 8.29
N ASP A 140 8.84 14.72 8.81
CA ASP A 140 10.05 14.65 7.98
C ASP A 140 10.31 13.23 7.47
N PHE A 141 9.98 12.21 8.26
CA PHE A 141 10.33 10.83 7.98
C PHE A 141 9.14 9.89 7.70
N ILE A 142 7.89 10.38 7.68
CA ILE A 142 6.64 9.59 7.51
C ILE A 142 6.37 8.70 8.72
N VAL A 143 7.33 7.85 9.05
CA VAL A 143 7.38 7.05 10.28
C VAL A 143 8.79 7.20 10.88
N MET A 144 8.91 6.97 12.18
CA MET A 144 10.21 7.03 12.84
C MET A 144 11.18 6.06 12.17
N PRO A 145 12.35 6.52 11.69
CA PRO A 145 13.33 5.67 11.03
C PRO A 145 14.00 4.75 12.05
N THR A 146 13.49 3.55 12.17
CA THR A 146 13.97 2.49 13.06
C THR A 146 14.22 1.21 12.29
N THR A 147 14.97 0.29 12.87
CA THR A 147 15.25 -1.02 12.25
C THR A 147 14.04 -1.93 12.16
N VAL A 148 12.91 -1.58 12.79
CA VAL A 148 11.63 -2.28 12.65
C VAL A 148 10.57 -1.31 12.19
N ILE A 149 10.05 -1.54 11.01
CA ILE A 149 8.98 -0.76 10.39
C ILE A 149 7.70 -1.59 10.45
N ASP A 150 6.68 -1.11 11.13
CA ASP A 150 5.41 -1.83 11.25
C ASP A 150 4.38 -1.26 10.27
N SER A 151 4.20 -1.95 9.14
CA SER A 151 3.25 -1.56 8.09
C SER A 151 1.78 -1.70 8.51
N ARG A 152 1.49 -2.30 9.67
CA ARG A 152 0.13 -2.48 10.19
C ARG A 152 -0.38 -1.25 10.95
N ARG A 153 0.48 -0.29 11.22
CA ARG A 153 0.09 0.94 11.93
C ARG A 153 -0.93 1.75 11.12
N PRO A 154 -1.92 2.36 11.79
CA PRO A 154 -2.97 3.14 11.12
C PRO A 154 -2.41 4.18 10.15
N GLN A 155 -1.39 4.94 10.55
CA GLN A 155 -0.77 5.98 9.71
C GLN A 155 -0.17 5.42 8.42
N TRP A 156 0.45 4.22 8.50
CA TRP A 156 0.96 3.53 7.31
C TRP A 156 -0.16 3.10 6.38
N GLN A 157 -1.21 2.48 6.93
CA GLN A 157 -2.33 1.98 6.15
C GLN A 157 -3.11 3.10 5.48
N GLU A 158 -3.30 4.20 6.17
CA GLU A 158 -3.92 5.40 5.62
C GLU A 158 -3.12 5.94 4.44
N ARG A 159 -1.82 6.19 4.63
CA ARG A 159 -0.95 6.65 3.54
C ARG A 159 -0.92 5.67 2.37
N LYS A 160 -0.91 4.38 2.64
CA LYS A 160 -1.00 3.34 1.63
C LYS A 160 -2.33 3.37 0.88
N SER A 161 -3.45 3.69 1.53
CA SER A 161 -4.76 3.82 0.90
C SER A 161 -4.81 4.98 -0.10
N ILE A 162 -4.15 6.11 0.23
CA ILE A 162 -4.00 7.25 -0.68
C ILE A 162 -3.26 6.83 -1.96
N TRP A 163 -2.14 6.14 -1.81
CA TRP A 163 -1.37 5.64 -2.95
C TRP A 163 -2.16 4.63 -3.79
N LYS A 164 -2.91 3.72 -3.16
CA LYS A 164 -3.74 2.72 -3.86
C LYS A 164 -4.81 3.35 -4.76
N ARG A 165 -5.33 4.51 -4.40
CA ARG A 165 -6.29 5.24 -5.24
C ARG A 165 -5.64 5.79 -6.51
N ARG A 166 -4.36 6.15 -6.46
CA ARG A 166 -3.59 6.70 -7.58
C ARG A 166 -2.93 5.61 -8.42
N ILE A 167 -2.33 4.63 -7.80
CA ILE A 167 -1.66 3.52 -8.46
C ILE A 167 -2.61 2.32 -8.49
N GLN A 168 -3.42 2.23 -9.55
CA GLN A 168 -4.35 1.13 -9.75
C GLN A 168 -3.60 -0.15 -10.17
N SER A 169 -4.28 -1.30 -10.04
CA SER A 169 -3.70 -2.63 -10.26
C SER A 169 -2.92 -2.72 -11.57
N GLU A 170 -1.68 -3.18 -11.49
CA GLU A 170 -0.82 -3.41 -12.65
C GLU A 170 -1.33 -4.61 -13.45
N LYS A 171 -1.78 -4.35 -14.67
CA LYS A 171 -2.02 -5.38 -15.68
C LYS A 171 -0.70 -5.59 -16.41
N GLY A 172 -0.30 -6.80 -16.69
CA GLY A 172 0.92 -7.09 -17.47
C GLY A 172 1.83 -8.15 -16.87
N ARG A 173 1.66 -8.48 -15.59
CA ARG A 173 2.30 -9.65 -15.01
C ARG A 173 1.35 -10.84 -15.07
N LYS A 174 1.78 -11.92 -15.70
CA LYS A 174 1.12 -13.23 -15.50
C LYS A 174 1.20 -13.52 -14.01
N ALA A 175 0.06 -13.86 -13.39
CA ALA A 175 -0.02 -14.27 -12.01
C ALA A 175 0.98 -15.38 -11.74
N GLY A 176 2.14 -15.00 -11.28
CA GLY A 176 3.19 -15.92 -10.85
C GLY A 176 2.83 -16.38 -9.46
N LEU A 177 2.38 -17.47 -9.40
CA LEU A 177 2.21 -18.53 -8.44
C LEU A 177 3.05 -18.41 -7.17
N ILE A 178 2.66 -17.56 -6.25
CA ILE A 178 2.89 -17.91 -4.86
C ILE A 178 1.78 -18.88 -4.47
N GLY A 179 2.13 -20.15 -4.34
CA GLY A 179 1.27 -21.33 -4.33
C GLY A 179 0.19 -21.43 -3.25
N PHE A 180 -0.39 -20.33 -2.77
CA PHE A 180 -1.54 -20.39 -1.88
C PHE A 180 -2.54 -19.24 -2.04
N SER A 181 -2.17 -18.13 -2.68
CA SER A 181 -3.11 -17.06 -3.03
C SER A 181 -4.03 -17.46 -4.21
N GLY A 182 -3.62 -18.43 -5.02
CA GLY A 182 -4.43 -18.98 -6.10
C GLY A 182 -5.73 -19.67 -5.67
N LEU A 183 -5.93 -19.93 -4.38
CA LEU A 183 -7.17 -20.51 -3.86
C LEU A 183 -8.20 -19.45 -3.45
N LEU A 184 -7.80 -18.18 -3.28
CA LEU A 184 -8.66 -17.11 -2.78
C LEU A 184 -8.79 -15.90 -3.71
N SER A 185 -7.93 -15.75 -4.73
CA SER A 185 -8.11 -14.73 -5.77
C SER A 185 -8.30 -15.41 -7.13
N LYS A 186 -9.47 -15.26 -7.71
CA LYS A 186 -9.75 -15.67 -9.10
C LYS A 186 -9.02 -14.83 -10.14
N ASP A 187 -8.41 -13.72 -9.71
CA ASP A 187 -7.78 -12.74 -10.57
C ASP A 187 -6.32 -12.56 -10.13
N GLY A 188 -5.46 -13.47 -10.54
CA GLY A 188 -4.03 -13.56 -10.25
C GLY A 188 -3.25 -12.23 -10.21
N TYR A 189 -3.33 -11.50 -9.10
CA TYR A 189 -2.60 -10.25 -8.90
C TYR A 189 -1.17 -10.52 -8.43
N THR A 190 -0.22 -9.90 -9.09
CA THR A 190 1.18 -9.80 -8.64
C THR A 190 1.26 -8.93 -7.40
N SER A 191 2.21 -9.23 -6.51
CA SER A 191 2.50 -8.40 -5.34
C SER A 191 2.92 -7.00 -5.79
N ILE A 192 2.11 -5.99 -5.50
CA ILE A 192 2.45 -4.59 -5.73
C ILE A 192 3.43 -4.15 -4.64
N PHE A 193 4.53 -3.49 -5.04
CA PHE A 193 5.48 -2.93 -4.08
C PHE A 193 4.78 -1.93 -3.15
N ASP A 194 5.15 -1.89 -1.86
CA ASP A 194 4.52 -0.98 -0.92
C ASP A 194 4.97 0.48 -1.19
N PRO A 195 4.06 1.36 -1.62
CA PRO A 195 4.43 2.74 -1.97
C PRO A 195 4.92 3.55 -0.78
N VAL A 196 4.43 3.26 0.43
CA VAL A 196 4.88 3.96 1.65
C VAL A 196 6.31 3.55 1.99
N LEU A 197 6.68 2.27 1.78
CA LEU A 197 8.05 1.83 1.91
C LEU A 197 8.97 2.53 0.90
N ALA A 198 8.53 2.64 -0.36
CA ALA A 198 9.29 3.38 -1.37
C ALA A 198 9.55 4.82 -0.93
N GLU A 199 8.51 5.49 -0.47
CA GLU A 199 8.58 6.86 -0.01
C GLU A 199 9.52 7.03 1.20
N CYS A 200 9.43 6.14 2.20
CA CYS A 200 10.35 6.14 3.34
C CYS A 200 11.80 5.97 2.89
N MET A 201 12.08 4.98 2.04
CA MET A 201 13.44 4.72 1.58
C MET A 201 14.02 5.89 0.80
N TYR A 202 13.22 6.51 -0.09
CA TYR A 202 13.66 7.71 -0.82
C TYR A 202 13.93 8.90 0.10
N LYS A 203 13.06 9.16 1.08
CA LYS A 203 13.26 10.25 2.04
C LYS A 203 14.42 10.04 3.01
N TRP A 204 14.68 8.79 3.40
CA TRP A 204 15.73 8.50 4.38
C TRP A 204 17.11 8.37 3.77
N PHE A 205 17.21 7.87 2.53
CA PHE A 205 18.49 7.53 1.90
C PHE A 205 18.70 8.19 0.54
N GLY A 206 17.69 8.81 -0.03
CA GLY A 206 17.77 9.55 -1.28
C GLY A 206 18.20 11.00 -1.07
N ILE A 207 18.44 11.68 -2.18
CA ILE A 207 18.71 13.11 -2.21
C ILE A 207 17.56 13.81 -2.89
N PRO A 208 17.03 14.91 -2.36
CA PRO A 208 16.02 15.72 -3.03
C PRO A 208 16.42 16.04 -4.48
N ASN A 209 15.52 15.88 -5.42
CA ASN A 209 15.76 16.06 -6.87
C ASN A 209 16.88 15.20 -7.46
N GLY A 210 17.37 14.21 -6.71
CA GLY A 210 18.43 13.30 -7.14
C GLY A 210 17.99 12.29 -8.19
N THR A 211 18.94 11.51 -8.66
CA THR A 211 18.73 10.47 -9.67
C THR A 211 18.68 9.09 -9.04
N VAL A 212 17.73 8.25 -9.47
CA VAL A 212 17.53 6.89 -8.95
C VAL A 212 17.69 5.86 -10.06
N LEU A 213 18.47 4.83 -9.81
CA LEU A 213 18.59 3.64 -10.65
C LEU A 213 17.83 2.48 -10.02
N ASP A 214 17.02 1.79 -10.82
CA ASP A 214 16.32 0.56 -10.44
C ASP A 214 16.57 -0.54 -11.49
N PRO A 215 17.54 -1.44 -11.27
CA PRO A 215 17.88 -2.48 -12.23
C PRO A 215 16.86 -3.62 -12.29
N PHE A 216 15.87 -3.66 -11.41
CA PHE A 216 14.77 -4.65 -11.42
C PHE A 216 13.45 -3.90 -11.20
N ALA A 217 13.11 -3.02 -12.15
CA ALA A 217 12.04 -2.04 -11.99
C ALA A 217 10.68 -2.68 -11.70
N GLY A 218 10.37 -3.82 -12.32
CA GLY A 218 9.06 -4.44 -12.15
C GLY A 218 7.95 -3.45 -12.41
N GLY A 219 7.03 -3.29 -11.43
CA GLY A 219 5.91 -2.40 -11.54
C GLY A 219 6.23 -0.91 -11.36
N SER A 220 5.23 -0.06 -11.60
CA SER A 220 5.35 1.40 -11.69
C SER A 220 5.61 2.10 -10.36
N VAL A 221 5.30 1.46 -9.22
CA VAL A 221 5.21 2.10 -7.90
C VAL A 221 6.46 2.89 -7.54
N ARG A 222 7.64 2.27 -7.63
CA ARG A 222 8.90 2.94 -7.23
C ARG A 222 9.20 4.16 -8.12
N GLY A 223 8.91 4.04 -9.42
CA GLY A 223 9.07 5.15 -10.36
C GLY A 223 8.09 6.29 -10.11
N ILE A 224 6.81 5.99 -9.89
CA ILE A 224 5.78 7.00 -9.60
C ILE A 224 6.08 7.73 -8.28
N VAL A 225 6.42 7.00 -7.23
CA VAL A 225 6.77 7.61 -5.94
C VAL A 225 8.03 8.48 -6.04
N ALA A 226 9.06 8.02 -6.76
CA ALA A 226 10.26 8.84 -7.02
C ALA A 226 9.92 10.12 -7.79
N GLY A 227 9.14 10.02 -8.87
CA GLY A 227 8.72 11.16 -9.66
C GLY A 227 7.86 12.16 -8.89
N TRP A 228 6.98 11.68 -8.01
CA TRP A 228 6.21 12.53 -7.11
C TRP A 228 7.11 13.28 -6.10
N LEU A 229 8.20 12.67 -5.64
CA LEU A 229 9.20 13.30 -4.78
C LEU A 229 10.19 14.21 -5.55
N GLY A 230 10.00 14.40 -6.86
CA GLY A 230 10.90 15.21 -7.70
C GLY A 230 12.21 14.51 -8.08
N MET A 231 12.33 13.21 -7.82
CA MET A 231 13.53 12.45 -8.18
C MET A 231 13.46 11.95 -9.63
N LYS A 232 14.59 11.97 -10.33
CA LYS A 232 14.73 11.49 -11.71
C LYS A 232 14.97 9.99 -11.70
N TYR A 233 13.91 9.23 -11.86
CA TYR A 233 13.95 7.76 -11.83
C TYR A 233 14.28 7.17 -13.21
N PHE A 234 15.18 6.20 -13.21
CA PHE A 234 15.49 5.35 -14.34
C PHE A 234 15.42 3.87 -13.93
N GLY A 235 14.44 3.15 -14.45
CA GLY A 235 14.22 1.75 -14.17
C GLY A 235 14.41 0.87 -15.40
N ASN A 236 14.95 -0.34 -15.23
CA ASN A 236 15.05 -1.32 -16.28
C ASN A 236 14.32 -2.61 -15.91
N ASP A 237 13.57 -3.18 -16.86
CA ASP A 237 12.92 -4.48 -16.71
C ASP A 237 12.96 -5.26 -18.03
N LEU A 238 12.97 -6.59 -17.93
CA LEU A 238 12.98 -7.49 -19.07
C LEU A 238 11.63 -7.52 -19.79
N SER A 239 10.52 -7.23 -19.10
CA SER A 239 9.15 -7.31 -19.60
C SER A 239 8.73 -6.04 -20.31
N ALA A 240 8.65 -6.08 -21.63
CA ALA A 240 8.12 -4.96 -22.43
C ALA A 240 6.68 -4.61 -22.07
N GLU A 241 5.84 -5.62 -21.82
CA GLU A 241 4.44 -5.42 -21.43
C GLU A 241 4.32 -4.67 -20.09
N GLN A 242 5.18 -5.03 -19.10
CA GLN A 242 5.20 -4.35 -17.81
C GLN A 242 5.65 -2.89 -17.95
N ILE A 243 6.70 -2.65 -18.74
CA ILE A 243 7.19 -1.27 -18.95
C ILE A 243 6.16 -0.40 -19.67
N GLU A 244 5.43 -0.95 -20.63
CA GLU A 244 4.35 -0.21 -21.29
C GLU A 244 3.22 0.17 -20.30
N GLU A 245 2.85 -0.75 -19.43
CA GLU A 245 1.87 -0.46 -18.37
C GLU A 245 2.40 0.57 -17.36
N ASN A 246 3.69 0.51 -16.99
CA ASN A 246 4.32 1.51 -16.12
C ASN A 246 4.26 2.93 -16.73
N ARG A 247 4.57 3.06 -18.02
CA ARG A 247 4.50 4.33 -18.75
C ARG A 247 3.08 4.87 -18.78
N LYS A 248 2.10 4.00 -19.02
CA LYS A 248 0.69 4.37 -19.01
C LYS A 248 0.22 4.83 -17.63
N GLN A 249 0.62 4.16 -16.56
CA GLN A 249 0.30 4.57 -15.20
C GLN A 249 0.98 5.90 -14.82
N ALA A 250 2.21 6.12 -15.25
CA ALA A 250 2.87 7.41 -15.05
C ALA A 250 2.12 8.55 -15.78
N GLU A 251 1.68 8.31 -17.02
CA GLU A 251 0.88 9.30 -17.76
C GLU A 251 -0.48 9.59 -17.08
N GLN A 252 -1.12 8.56 -16.48
CA GLN A 252 -2.35 8.73 -15.71
C GLN A 252 -2.17 9.55 -14.43
N ASN A 253 -0.95 9.58 -13.89
CA ASN A 253 -0.60 10.29 -12.67
C ASN A 253 0.24 11.56 -12.92
N LYS A 254 0.34 12.03 -14.16
CA LYS A 254 1.19 13.18 -14.51
C LYS A 254 0.84 14.47 -13.78
N ASP A 255 -0.41 14.59 -13.32
CA ASP A 255 -0.91 15.71 -12.54
C ASP A 255 -0.23 15.89 -11.18
N ILE A 256 0.29 14.79 -10.60
CA ILE A 256 0.99 14.80 -9.31
C ILE A 256 2.51 14.62 -9.43
N LEU A 257 3.01 14.29 -10.61
CA LEU A 257 4.44 14.01 -10.81
C LEU A 257 5.22 15.28 -11.06
N LEU A 258 6.23 15.55 -10.26
CA LEU A 258 7.21 16.62 -10.44
C LEU A 258 8.24 16.23 -11.51
N GLU A 259 8.59 14.95 -11.59
CA GLU A 259 9.47 14.37 -12.61
C GLU A 259 8.83 13.12 -13.20
N MET A 260 8.82 13.02 -14.53
CA MET A 260 8.30 11.82 -15.22
C MET A 260 9.34 10.71 -15.13
N PRO A 261 8.98 9.54 -14.51
CA PRO A 261 9.90 8.41 -14.44
C PRO A 261 10.15 7.82 -15.83
N LYS A 262 11.37 7.36 -16.06
CA LYS A 262 11.79 6.71 -17.30
C LYS A 262 12.03 5.23 -17.07
N TRP A 263 11.66 4.42 -18.07
CA TRP A 263 11.90 2.98 -18.07
C TRP A 263 12.49 2.54 -19.40
N SER A 264 13.46 1.62 -19.33
CA SER A 264 14.02 0.87 -20.46
C SER A 264 13.57 -0.58 -20.42
N ILE A 265 13.68 -1.23 -21.56
CA ILE A 265 13.37 -2.67 -21.74
C ILE A 265 14.66 -3.38 -22.07
N GLY A 266 15.12 -4.28 -21.20
CA GLY A 266 16.34 -5.02 -21.45
C GLY A 266 16.75 -5.98 -20.36
N ASP A 267 17.70 -6.84 -20.65
CA ASP A 267 18.35 -7.71 -19.69
C ASP A 267 19.33 -6.89 -18.82
N SER A 268 19.04 -6.80 -17.52
CA SER A 268 19.87 -6.06 -16.56
C SER A 268 21.29 -6.61 -16.41
N ALA A 269 21.58 -7.80 -16.89
CA ALA A 269 22.97 -8.26 -17.04
C ALA A 269 23.81 -7.38 -17.98
N ASN A 270 23.16 -6.52 -18.78
CA ASN A 270 23.77 -5.55 -19.69
C ASN A 270 23.48 -4.10 -19.27
N ILE A 271 23.26 -3.85 -17.97
CA ILE A 271 22.81 -2.56 -17.45
C ILE A 271 23.77 -1.41 -17.82
N ASP A 272 25.09 -1.66 -17.91
CA ASP A 272 26.08 -0.66 -18.32
C ASP A 272 25.76 -0.08 -19.70
N GLN A 273 25.39 -0.94 -20.66
CA GLN A 273 25.06 -0.52 -22.03
C GLN A 273 23.70 0.18 -22.06
N ILE A 274 22.72 -0.33 -21.31
CA ILE A 274 21.39 0.26 -21.22
C ILE A 274 21.47 1.68 -20.64
N ILE A 275 22.26 1.88 -19.58
CA ILE A 275 22.46 3.19 -18.98
C ILE A 275 23.09 4.14 -19.99
N LYS A 276 24.13 3.71 -20.68
CA LYS A 276 24.82 4.53 -21.68
C LYS A 276 23.92 4.99 -22.81
N ASP A 277 23.00 4.14 -23.24
CA ASP A 277 22.18 4.40 -24.42
C ASP A 277 20.88 5.17 -24.07
N GLU A 278 20.28 4.94 -22.90
CA GLU A 278 18.93 5.36 -22.60
C GLU A 278 18.78 6.21 -21.32
N ALA A 279 19.71 6.11 -20.36
CA ALA A 279 19.55 6.79 -19.09
C ALA A 279 19.83 8.31 -19.22
N PRO A 280 19.22 9.12 -18.34
CA PRO A 280 19.47 10.56 -18.31
C PRO A 280 20.87 10.95 -17.79
N THR A 281 21.53 10.02 -17.16
CA THR A 281 22.89 10.18 -16.57
C THR A 281 23.57 8.83 -16.48
N ASP A 282 24.90 8.85 -16.41
CA ASP A 282 25.76 7.66 -16.19
C ASP A 282 26.06 7.42 -14.70
N LYS A 283 25.70 8.38 -13.82
CA LYS A 283 25.91 8.32 -12.36
C LYS A 283 24.66 8.70 -11.60
N PHE A 284 24.29 7.88 -10.66
CA PHE A 284 23.06 7.98 -9.88
C PHE A 284 23.34 8.34 -8.43
N ASP A 285 22.38 9.05 -7.82
CA ASP A 285 22.43 9.43 -6.41
C ASP A 285 21.89 8.33 -5.49
N MET A 286 21.10 7.39 -6.02
CA MET A 286 20.57 6.27 -5.26
C MET A 286 20.33 5.06 -6.18
N ILE A 287 20.51 3.87 -5.64
CA ILE A 287 19.95 2.65 -6.22
C ILE A 287 18.84 2.18 -5.29
N MET A 288 17.63 1.93 -5.84
CA MET A 288 16.55 1.32 -5.07
C MET A 288 15.86 0.26 -5.90
N SER A 289 15.85 -0.98 -5.40
CA SER A 289 15.29 -2.10 -6.15
C SER A 289 14.66 -3.18 -5.26
N CYS A 290 13.80 -3.99 -5.90
CA CYS A 290 13.26 -5.21 -5.33
C CYS A 290 13.42 -6.32 -6.39
N PRO A 291 14.50 -7.11 -6.30
CA PRO A 291 14.82 -8.11 -7.29
C PRO A 291 13.86 -9.32 -7.22
N PRO A 292 13.80 -10.16 -8.25
CA PRO A 292 13.10 -11.44 -8.17
C PRO A 292 13.76 -12.32 -7.09
N TYR A 293 12.93 -13.11 -6.40
CA TYR A 293 13.38 -13.99 -5.30
C TYR A 293 13.71 -15.38 -5.83
N ALA A 294 14.73 -15.47 -6.69
CA ALA A 294 15.17 -16.70 -7.33
C ALA A 294 14.01 -17.45 -8.02
N ASP A 295 13.92 -18.76 -7.84
CA ASP A 295 12.89 -19.63 -8.41
C ASP A 295 11.55 -19.66 -7.60
N LEU A 296 11.34 -18.68 -6.72
CA LEU A 296 10.08 -18.57 -5.95
C LEU A 296 8.92 -18.15 -6.87
N GLU A 297 9.20 -17.25 -7.81
CA GLU A 297 8.24 -16.71 -8.76
C GLU A 297 8.86 -16.76 -10.16
N VAL A 298 8.19 -17.40 -11.08
CA VAL A 298 8.58 -17.40 -12.50
C VAL A 298 7.80 -16.33 -13.22
N TYR A 299 8.47 -15.29 -13.69
CA TYR A 299 7.81 -14.13 -14.29
C TYR A 299 7.57 -14.24 -15.79
N SER A 300 8.41 -14.97 -16.51
CA SER A 300 8.26 -15.16 -17.96
C SER A 300 8.92 -16.46 -18.42
N ASP A 301 8.66 -16.83 -19.70
CA ASP A 301 9.35 -17.94 -20.37
C ASP A 301 10.66 -17.48 -21.06
N ASN A 302 11.09 -16.23 -20.85
CA ASN A 302 12.31 -15.69 -21.46
C ASN A 302 13.55 -16.32 -20.82
N PRO A 303 14.50 -16.89 -21.62
CA PRO A 303 15.73 -17.46 -21.06
C PRO A 303 16.62 -16.46 -20.29
N ALA A 304 16.50 -15.15 -20.56
CA ALA A 304 17.19 -14.10 -19.85
C ALA A 304 16.55 -13.75 -18.49
N ASP A 305 15.34 -14.27 -18.21
CA ASP A 305 14.69 -14.09 -16.92
C ASP A 305 15.42 -14.90 -15.86
N ILE A 306 16.08 -14.19 -14.95
CA ILE A 306 16.90 -14.81 -13.90
C ILE A 306 16.07 -15.70 -12.96
N SER A 307 14.75 -15.49 -12.87
CA SER A 307 13.85 -16.34 -12.08
C SER A 307 13.70 -17.76 -12.62
N ASN A 308 14.06 -17.99 -13.89
CA ASN A 308 14.06 -19.30 -14.53
C ASN A 308 15.35 -20.09 -14.30
N MET A 309 16.39 -19.44 -13.76
CA MET A 309 17.72 -20.03 -13.63
C MET A 309 17.82 -20.94 -12.39
N PRO A 310 18.63 -22.00 -12.43
CA PRO A 310 19.07 -22.67 -11.21
C PRO A 310 19.70 -21.66 -10.24
N TYR A 311 19.54 -21.87 -8.93
CA TYR A 311 19.91 -20.87 -7.91
C TYR A 311 21.36 -20.39 -8.02
N GLU A 312 22.31 -21.27 -8.30
CA GLU A 312 23.73 -20.89 -8.45
C GLU A 312 23.94 -19.96 -9.66
N GLN A 313 23.32 -20.27 -10.81
CA GLN A 313 23.38 -19.44 -12.00
C GLN A 313 22.64 -18.10 -11.77
N PHE A 314 21.50 -18.14 -11.07
CA PHE A 314 20.81 -16.95 -10.64
C PHE A 314 21.73 -16.05 -9.83
N LEU A 315 22.42 -16.58 -8.82
CA LEU A 315 23.32 -15.80 -7.96
C LEU A 315 24.49 -15.20 -8.76
N GLU A 316 25.06 -15.93 -9.71
CA GLU A 316 26.13 -15.42 -10.56
C GLU A 316 25.66 -14.20 -11.37
N THR A 317 24.51 -14.32 -12.04
CA THR A 317 23.92 -13.22 -12.80
C THR A 317 23.51 -12.06 -11.91
N TYR A 318 22.88 -12.35 -10.78
CA TYR A 318 22.47 -11.37 -9.78
C TYR A 318 23.65 -10.53 -9.26
N ARG A 319 24.77 -11.17 -8.88
CA ARG A 319 26.00 -10.51 -8.47
C ARG A 319 26.60 -9.64 -9.57
N LYS A 320 26.55 -10.11 -10.83
CA LYS A 320 26.97 -9.32 -11.99
C LYS A 320 26.16 -8.03 -12.12
N ILE A 321 24.83 -8.12 -12.03
CA ILE A 321 23.93 -6.97 -12.12
C ILE A 321 24.17 -5.99 -10.96
N ILE A 322 24.28 -6.48 -9.73
CA ILE A 322 24.57 -5.63 -8.57
C ILE A 322 25.90 -4.91 -8.75
N LYS A 323 26.96 -5.62 -9.12
CA LYS A 323 28.29 -5.02 -9.32
C LYS A 323 28.29 -3.93 -10.40
N ALA A 324 27.66 -4.18 -11.53
CA ALA A 324 27.50 -3.20 -12.60
C ALA A 324 26.68 -1.98 -12.12
N SER A 325 25.55 -2.21 -11.47
CA SER A 325 24.72 -1.11 -10.91
C SER A 325 25.49 -0.26 -9.91
N CYS A 326 26.24 -0.88 -8.99
CA CYS A 326 27.07 -0.16 -8.00
C CYS A 326 28.18 0.68 -8.64
N ALA A 327 28.69 0.28 -9.83
CA ALA A 327 29.66 1.10 -10.55
C ALA A 327 29.05 2.43 -11.02
N HIS A 328 27.74 2.48 -11.27
CA HIS A 328 27.01 3.69 -11.62
C HIS A 328 26.50 4.51 -10.43
N LEU A 329 26.63 4.01 -9.21
CA LEU A 329 26.31 4.80 -8.01
C LEU A 329 27.45 5.79 -7.74
N LYS A 330 27.10 7.03 -7.42
CA LYS A 330 28.06 8.04 -6.97
C LYS A 330 28.67 7.65 -5.61
N ASP A 331 29.83 8.17 -5.29
CA ASP A 331 30.43 7.98 -3.96
C ASP A 331 29.62 8.70 -2.89
N ASN A 332 29.68 8.20 -1.66
CA ASN A 332 28.92 8.66 -0.49
C ASN A 332 27.40 8.64 -0.73
N ARG A 333 26.91 7.60 -1.37
CA ARG A 333 25.50 7.38 -1.70
C ARG A 333 25.07 5.97 -1.31
N PHE A 334 23.74 5.77 -1.32
CA PHE A 334 23.14 4.54 -0.83
C PHE A 334 22.51 3.69 -1.94
N ALA A 335 22.61 2.38 -1.74
CA ALA A 335 21.77 1.40 -2.42
C ALA A 335 20.82 0.74 -1.41
N VAL A 336 19.55 0.64 -1.76
CA VAL A 336 18.51 -0.02 -0.95
C VAL A 336 17.91 -1.16 -1.73
N PHE A 337 18.00 -2.38 -1.19
CA PHE A 337 17.40 -3.55 -1.77
C PHE A 337 16.37 -4.15 -0.81
N VAL A 338 15.12 -4.29 -1.29
CA VAL A 338 14.06 -4.94 -0.51
C VAL A 338 13.99 -6.40 -0.94
N VAL A 339 14.29 -7.28 -0.01
CA VAL A 339 14.38 -8.74 -0.25
C VAL A 339 13.66 -9.51 0.85
N GLY A 340 13.51 -10.80 0.68
CA GLY A 340 13.00 -11.71 1.69
C GLY A 340 13.65 -13.07 1.59
N GLU A 341 13.67 -13.81 2.68
CA GLU A 341 14.20 -15.16 2.71
C GLU A 341 13.36 -16.14 1.88
N VAL A 342 14.03 -16.96 1.12
CA VAL A 342 13.46 -17.95 0.21
C VAL A 342 13.76 -19.37 0.69
N ARG A 343 12.79 -20.27 0.54
CA ARG A 343 12.98 -21.71 0.78
C ARG A 343 13.10 -22.46 -0.54
N ASP A 344 14.00 -23.41 -0.57
CA ASP A 344 14.13 -24.35 -1.69
C ASP A 344 12.94 -25.36 -1.73
N LYS A 345 12.91 -26.20 -2.75
CA LYS A 345 11.90 -27.27 -2.90
C LYS A 345 11.90 -28.29 -1.76
N SER A 346 13.01 -28.38 -1.00
CA SER A 346 13.13 -29.20 0.21
C SER A 346 12.74 -28.44 1.48
N PHE A 347 12.25 -27.21 1.33
CA PHE A 347 11.82 -26.30 2.41
C PHE A 347 12.93 -25.76 3.32
N LYS A 348 14.18 -25.84 2.91
CA LYS A 348 15.31 -25.21 3.61
C LYS A 348 15.46 -23.76 3.15
N TYR A 349 15.85 -22.87 4.04
CA TYR A 349 16.23 -21.53 3.67
C TYR A 349 17.48 -21.56 2.76
N ARG A 350 17.46 -20.75 1.72
CA ARG A 350 18.60 -20.58 0.81
C ARG A 350 19.63 -19.60 1.36
N GLY A 351 19.22 -18.69 2.25
CA GLY A 351 20.06 -17.60 2.74
C GLY A 351 20.13 -16.42 1.76
N PHE A 352 19.06 -16.16 1.03
CA PHE A 352 19.05 -15.13 -0.03
C PHE A 352 19.35 -13.72 0.50
N VAL A 353 18.91 -13.39 1.72
CA VAL A 353 19.28 -12.14 2.40
C VAL A 353 20.80 -12.05 2.55
N TYR A 354 21.43 -13.12 3.03
CA TYR A 354 22.89 -13.19 3.18
C TYR A 354 23.62 -13.10 1.81
N ASP A 355 23.14 -13.84 0.81
CA ASP A 355 23.70 -13.79 -0.55
C ASP A 355 23.60 -12.41 -1.17
N THR A 356 22.55 -11.64 -0.87
CA THR A 356 22.40 -10.25 -1.29
C THR A 356 23.43 -9.36 -0.58
N ILE A 357 23.56 -9.48 0.74
CA ILE A 357 24.60 -8.73 1.49
C ILE A 357 25.97 -8.99 0.90
N LYS A 358 26.31 -10.25 0.70
CA LYS A 358 27.59 -10.66 0.13
C LYS A 358 27.82 -10.12 -1.28
N ALA A 359 26.78 -10.06 -2.12
CA ALA A 359 26.89 -9.50 -3.47
C ALA A 359 27.26 -8.01 -3.47
N PHE A 360 26.71 -7.23 -2.53
CA PHE A 360 27.05 -5.82 -2.37
C PHE A 360 28.43 -5.61 -1.77
N GLU A 361 28.83 -6.39 -0.77
CA GLU A 361 30.18 -6.36 -0.21
C GLU A 361 31.24 -6.68 -1.28
N ASP A 362 31.00 -7.71 -2.11
CA ASP A 362 31.88 -8.09 -3.22
C ASP A 362 31.92 -7.01 -4.34
N ALA A 363 30.90 -6.15 -4.41
CA ALA A 363 30.87 -4.97 -5.27
C ALA A 363 31.55 -3.73 -4.66
N GLY A 364 32.13 -3.85 -3.45
CA GLY A 364 32.84 -2.77 -2.75
C GLY A 364 31.94 -1.83 -1.95
N MET A 365 30.70 -2.26 -1.66
CA MET A 365 29.79 -1.50 -0.80
C MET A 365 29.91 -1.94 0.65
N THR A 366 29.58 -1.04 1.58
CA THR A 366 29.48 -1.34 3.01
C THR A 366 28.04 -1.68 3.37
N TYR A 367 27.80 -2.81 4.04
CA TYR A 367 26.48 -3.10 4.64
C TYR A 367 26.26 -2.11 5.79
N TYR A 368 25.31 -1.18 5.62
CA TYR A 368 25.20 0.01 6.45
C TYR A 368 24.01 -0.02 7.40
N ASN A 369 22.81 -0.34 6.89
CA ASN A 369 21.61 -0.45 7.70
C ASN A 369 20.76 -1.66 7.28
N HIS A 370 19.91 -2.12 8.21
CA HIS A 370 18.94 -3.17 7.99
C HIS A 370 17.62 -2.80 8.67
N ALA A 371 16.57 -2.66 7.90
CA ALA A 371 15.23 -2.50 8.43
C ALA A 371 14.35 -3.71 8.09
N VAL A 372 13.60 -4.18 9.07
CA VAL A 372 12.61 -5.26 8.92
C VAL A 372 11.23 -4.63 8.77
N LEU A 373 10.62 -4.78 7.61
CA LEU A 373 9.23 -4.38 7.35
C LEU A 373 8.30 -5.50 7.82
N VAL A 374 7.60 -5.30 8.92
CA VAL A 374 6.58 -6.23 9.41
C VAL A 374 5.31 -6.06 8.61
N ASN A 375 4.91 -7.09 7.88
CA ASN A 375 3.69 -7.12 7.09
C ASN A 375 2.53 -7.74 7.88
N ASP A 376 1.30 -7.37 7.53
CA ASP A 376 0.13 -8.11 8.01
C ASP A 376 0.12 -9.47 7.32
N ALA A 377 0.52 -10.47 8.08
CA ALA A 377 0.38 -11.82 7.63
C ALA A 377 -1.03 -12.27 8.00
N ASN A 378 -1.97 -12.21 7.07
CA ASN A 378 -3.30 -12.84 7.16
C ASN A 378 -3.15 -14.37 7.29
N CYS A 379 -2.60 -14.79 8.45
CA CYS A 379 -1.82 -16.02 8.60
C CYS A 379 -2.59 -17.22 9.18
N GLY A 380 -3.85 -17.06 9.59
CA GLY A 380 -4.51 -18.12 10.35
C GLY A 380 -4.47 -19.50 9.68
N LEU A 381 -4.83 -19.60 8.41
CA LEU A 381 -4.77 -20.86 7.64
C LEU A 381 -3.32 -21.25 7.28
N ARG A 382 -2.49 -20.27 6.91
CA ARG A 382 -1.08 -20.49 6.56
C ARG A 382 -0.29 -21.01 7.77
N VAL A 383 -0.49 -20.41 8.95
CA VAL A 383 0.15 -20.84 10.20
C VAL A 383 -0.17 -22.30 10.52
N ARG A 384 -1.44 -22.71 10.45
CA ARG A 384 -1.83 -24.10 10.71
C ARG A 384 -1.16 -25.09 9.75
N GLY A 385 -1.10 -24.76 8.47
CA GLY A 385 -0.44 -25.58 7.46
C GLY A 385 1.08 -25.71 7.73
N HIS A 386 1.75 -24.61 8.00
CA HIS A 386 3.18 -24.57 8.26
C HIS A 386 3.57 -25.25 9.58
N MET A 387 2.78 -25.08 10.63
CA MET A 387 3.07 -25.69 11.94
C MET A 387 2.97 -27.22 11.96
N ARG A 388 2.24 -27.84 11.03
CA ARG A 388 2.27 -29.30 10.85
C ARG A 388 3.69 -29.82 10.58
N SER A 389 4.52 -29.04 9.91
CA SER A 389 5.93 -29.32 9.63
C SER A 389 6.90 -28.47 10.46
N ARG A 390 6.41 -27.84 11.55
CA ARG A 390 7.18 -26.97 12.46
C ARG A 390 7.90 -25.82 11.73
N LYS A 391 7.26 -25.26 10.72
CA LYS A 391 7.76 -24.11 9.96
C LYS A 391 7.07 -22.85 10.43
N LEU A 392 7.83 -21.77 10.57
CA LEU A 392 7.28 -20.44 10.79
C LEU A 392 6.82 -19.84 9.44
N VAL A 393 5.73 -19.08 9.48
CA VAL A 393 5.29 -18.28 8.33
C VAL A 393 6.15 -17.04 8.29
N HIS A 394 6.68 -16.74 7.11
CA HIS A 394 7.40 -15.50 6.85
C HIS A 394 6.42 -14.32 6.85
N ALA A 395 6.63 -13.35 7.73
CA ALA A 395 5.72 -12.22 7.99
C ALA A 395 6.44 -10.87 7.90
N HIS A 396 7.58 -10.81 7.23
CA HIS A 396 8.35 -9.58 7.06
C HIS A 396 9.09 -9.58 5.71
N GLN A 397 9.61 -8.43 5.35
CA GLN A 397 10.60 -8.24 4.30
C GLN A 397 11.78 -7.48 4.89
N ASP A 398 12.93 -7.59 4.26
CA ASP A 398 14.18 -6.98 4.69
C ASP A 398 14.54 -5.86 3.73
N ALA A 399 14.63 -4.63 4.23
CA ALA A 399 15.19 -3.50 3.50
C ALA A 399 16.67 -3.38 3.88
N LEU A 400 17.53 -3.85 2.99
CA LEU A 400 18.99 -3.84 3.17
C LEU A 400 19.54 -2.56 2.57
N VAL A 401 20.31 -1.83 3.35
CA VAL A 401 20.90 -0.55 2.94
C VAL A 401 22.42 -0.68 2.90
N PHE A 402 22.98 -0.31 1.78
CA PHE A 402 24.42 -0.37 1.51
C PHE A 402 24.94 1.04 1.19
N ALA A 403 26.10 1.39 1.73
CA ALA A 403 26.76 2.65 1.48
C ALA A 403 27.98 2.45 0.56
N LYS A 404 28.15 3.34 -0.41
CA LYS A 404 29.36 3.47 -1.21
C LYS A 404 30.21 4.62 -0.64
N GLY A 405 31.44 4.34 -0.22
CA GLY A 405 32.31 5.34 0.43
C GLY A 405 31.89 5.62 1.87
N ASN A 406 32.09 6.86 2.32
CA ASN A 406 31.71 7.31 3.65
C ASN A 406 30.53 8.31 3.56
N PRO A 407 29.30 7.95 3.91
CA PRO A 407 28.16 8.85 3.87
C PRO A 407 28.07 9.80 5.09
N ASP A 408 29.04 9.77 6.00
CA ASP A 408 29.03 10.58 7.21
C ASP A 408 29.09 12.10 6.92
N GLY A 409 28.04 12.80 7.24
CA GLY A 409 27.94 14.19 7.66
C GLY A 409 28.22 15.30 6.66
N GLU A 410 29.30 15.26 5.93
CA GLU A 410 29.75 16.40 5.12
C GLU A 410 28.83 16.77 3.94
N GLN A 411 27.91 15.92 3.57
CA GLN A 411 27.04 16.16 2.41
C GLN A 411 25.71 16.80 2.76
N TYR A 412 25.21 16.61 3.98
CA TYR A 412 24.00 17.32 4.43
C TYR A 412 24.30 18.79 4.78
N GLU A 413 25.54 19.12 5.14
CA GLU A 413 25.97 20.52 5.38
C GLU A 413 26.21 21.33 4.08
N GLN A 414 26.36 20.64 2.93
CA GLN A 414 26.61 21.33 1.63
C GLN A 414 25.33 21.60 0.82
N LEU A 415 24.19 21.08 1.21
CA LEU A 415 22.91 21.51 0.66
C LEU A 415 22.62 22.87 1.34
N ASP A 416 22.90 23.97 0.64
CA ASP A 416 22.49 25.31 1.08
C ASP A 416 20.99 25.28 1.34
N GLU A 417 20.57 25.30 2.62
CA GLU A 417 19.18 25.27 3.05
C GLU A 417 18.35 26.32 2.31
N LYS A 418 18.95 27.48 1.96
CA LYS A 418 18.30 28.54 1.20
C LYS A 418 18.04 28.14 -0.26
N GLU A 419 18.93 27.38 -0.85
CA GLU A 419 18.78 26.87 -2.22
C GLU A 419 17.72 25.77 -2.28
N LEU A 420 17.75 24.86 -1.30
CA LEU A 420 16.72 23.82 -1.12
C LEU A 420 15.32 24.44 -0.91
N LEU A 421 15.20 25.41 -0.01
CA LEU A 421 13.97 26.17 0.25
C LEU A 421 13.49 26.94 -0.98
N LYS A 422 14.40 27.46 -1.79
CA LYS A 422 14.07 28.18 -3.02
C LYS A 422 13.54 27.22 -4.07
N GLU A 423 14.17 26.08 -4.32
CA GLU A 423 13.69 25.04 -5.23
C GLU A 423 12.36 24.43 -4.78
N MET A 424 12.19 24.15 -3.48
CA MET A 424 10.94 23.68 -2.92
C MET A 424 9.80 24.71 -3.09
N ASN A 425 10.08 26.01 -2.95
CA ASN A 425 9.09 27.07 -3.14
C ASN A 425 8.76 27.34 -4.62
N GLU A 426 9.70 27.15 -5.52
CA GLU A 426 9.46 27.25 -6.97
C GLU A 426 8.60 26.06 -7.47
N THR A 427 8.83 24.88 -6.95
CA THR A 427 8.05 23.65 -7.22
C THR A 427 6.63 23.76 -6.67
N ARG A 428 6.42 24.45 -5.54
CA ARG A 428 5.11 24.69 -4.92
C ARG A 428 4.14 25.47 -5.82
N ARG A 429 4.62 26.24 -6.79
CA ARG A 429 3.78 26.99 -7.75
C ARG A 429 3.13 26.13 -8.83
N LEU A 430 3.53 24.88 -8.97
CA LEU A 430 3.09 23.98 -10.03
C LEU A 430 1.98 23.00 -9.60
N VAL A 431 1.56 22.99 -8.32
CA VAL A 431 0.50 22.11 -7.81
C VAL A 431 -0.81 22.91 -7.69
N PRO A 432 -1.91 22.48 -8.31
CA PRO A 432 -3.21 23.13 -8.17
C PRO A 432 -3.70 23.09 -6.71
N GLU A 433 -4.27 24.20 -6.23
CA GLU A 433 -4.71 24.41 -4.84
C GLU A 433 -5.85 23.49 -4.36
N ASN A 434 -6.41 22.62 -5.22
CA ASN A 434 -7.65 21.90 -4.96
C ASN A 434 -7.48 20.40 -4.61
N GLU A 435 -6.26 19.90 -4.44
CA GLU A 435 -6.06 18.51 -3.98
C GLU A 435 -5.39 18.48 -2.60
N GLU A 436 -6.18 18.67 -1.57
CA GLU A 436 -5.75 18.80 -0.17
C GLU A 436 -4.93 17.62 0.37
N VAL A 437 -5.09 16.42 -0.13
CA VAL A 437 -4.59 15.20 0.54
C VAL A 437 -3.10 14.91 0.30
N LEU A 438 -2.57 15.19 -0.90
CA LEU A 438 -1.13 14.99 -1.18
C LEU A 438 -0.28 16.24 -0.84
N ILE A 439 -0.91 17.42 -0.82
CA ILE A 439 -0.29 18.70 -0.48
C ILE A 439 0.05 18.78 1.01
N PHE A 440 -0.73 18.14 1.87
CA PHE A 440 -0.60 18.23 3.34
C PHE A 440 0.81 17.89 3.87
N THR A 441 1.52 16.95 3.26
CA THR A 441 2.82 16.53 3.78
C THR A 441 3.99 17.41 3.35
N ASN A 442 3.95 17.97 2.13
CA ASN A 442 5.00 18.89 1.68
C ASN A 442 4.74 20.34 2.10
N ALA A 443 3.49 20.79 2.15
CA ALA A 443 3.12 22.14 2.56
C ALA A 443 3.30 22.38 4.06
N GLN A 444 2.88 21.42 4.90
CA GLN A 444 3.03 21.55 6.36
C GLN A 444 4.48 21.45 6.84
N SER A 445 5.34 20.61 6.20
CA SER A 445 6.78 20.63 6.49
C SER A 445 7.41 21.98 6.18
N ASN A 446 6.97 22.67 5.15
CA ASN A 446 7.51 23.97 4.77
C ASN A 446 7.05 25.13 5.68
N GLU A 447 5.84 25.06 6.22
CA GLU A 447 5.31 26.07 7.14
C GLU A 447 5.95 25.96 8.52
N ALA A 448 6.13 24.75 9.03
CA ALA A 448 6.82 24.47 10.28
C ALA A 448 8.33 24.79 10.24
N LEU A 449 8.98 24.60 9.07
CA LEU A 449 10.35 25.05 8.86
C LEU A 449 10.44 26.59 8.92
N ARG A 450 9.46 27.32 8.37
CA ARG A 450 9.43 28.79 8.43
C ARG A 450 9.23 29.31 9.86
N GLU A 451 8.30 28.75 10.61
CA GLU A 451 8.06 29.17 12.01
C GLU A 451 9.27 28.95 12.91
N ASN A 452 9.98 27.82 12.75
CA ASN A 452 11.20 27.56 13.51
C ASN A 452 12.38 28.50 13.14
N PHE A 453 12.43 28.98 11.89
CA PHE A 453 13.47 29.94 11.46
C PHE A 453 13.19 31.36 11.96
N GLU A 454 11.92 31.77 12.09
CA GLU A 454 11.56 33.08 12.65
C GLU A 454 11.81 33.13 14.18
N GLU A 455 11.64 32.04 14.92
CA GLU A 455 11.97 31.96 16.34
C GLU A 455 13.48 31.97 16.63
N ILE A 456 14.30 31.38 15.75
CA ILE A 456 15.76 31.36 15.93
C ILE A 456 16.43 32.68 15.49
N GLY A 457 15.82 33.39 14.53
CA GLY A 457 16.31 34.68 14.02
C GLY A 457 15.98 35.90 14.86
N GLY A 458 15.10 35.75 15.87
CA GLY A 458 14.65 36.82 16.74
C GLY A 458 15.45 37.03 18.04
N ALA A 459 16.47 36.22 18.29
CA ALA A 459 17.33 36.33 19.48
C ALA A 459 18.71 36.90 19.08
N GLN A 460 18.80 38.18 18.79
CA GLN A 460 19.99 39.01 18.89
C GLN A 460 19.67 40.31 19.62
#